data_85050233882dc27666e87d693e0c4269
#
_entry.id   85050233882dc27666e87d693e0c4269
#
_cell.length_a   1.000
_cell.length_b   1.000
_cell.length_c   1.000
_cell.angle_alpha   90.00
_cell.angle_beta   90.00
_cell.angle_gamma   90.00
#
_symmetry.space_group_name_H-M   'P 1'
#
loop_
_entity.id
_entity.type
_entity.pdbx_description
1 polymer ?
#
loop_
_entity_poly.entity_id
_entity_poly.type
_entity_poly.pdbx_seq_one_letter_code
_entity_poly.pdbx_strand_id
1 'polypeptide(L)'
;TCALPICRVDLPEPIDIPAKAFMVGDTRMCSCLEKDGVKVGTIEHLMSALCGLGIDNCWIDLDAPEVPILDGSAAPFVFLIQSAGIEEQNAPKKFIRVTRPIEVRDGDKWARFEPYDGFRIGFTVEFKHPAIPASLSRAEVDFSTEAYVREVSRARTFGFMQDVESLRDQGLALGGSLENAIVMDEYRVLNSDGLRYADECVRHKVLDVVGDLALAGLPLLGLYRSVRGGHKLNHAVLTALMADRHAWRVVEIGRAHV
;
A
#
# COMPACT_ATOMS: atom_id res chain seq x y z
N THR A 1 -16.29 -1.17 -15.05
CA THR A 1 -16.13 -1.70 -13.68
C THR A 1 -14.65 -1.71 -13.34
N CYS A 2 -14.28 -1.10 -12.24
CA CYS A 2 -12.92 -1.18 -11.73
C CYS A 2 -12.74 -2.56 -11.08
N ALA A 3 -11.85 -3.40 -11.63
CA ALA A 3 -11.66 -4.76 -11.17
C ALA A 3 -10.18 -5.17 -11.22
N LEU A 4 -9.65 -5.50 -10.04
CA LEU A 4 -8.30 -6.01 -9.82
C LEU A 4 -8.40 -7.35 -9.07
N PRO A 5 -8.95 -8.43 -9.67
CA PRO A 5 -8.99 -9.72 -9.00
C PRO A 5 -7.60 -10.34 -8.96
N ILE A 6 -7.26 -10.99 -7.85
CA ILE A 6 -6.09 -11.85 -7.73
C ILE A 6 -6.56 -13.30 -7.79
N CYS A 7 -6.17 -14.01 -8.83
CA CYS A 7 -6.52 -15.41 -9.05
C CYS A 7 -5.39 -16.33 -8.54
N ARG A 8 -5.69 -17.22 -7.59
CA ARG A 8 -4.78 -18.29 -7.17
C ARG A 8 -4.89 -19.46 -8.15
N VAL A 9 -3.93 -19.51 -9.10
CA VAL A 9 -3.92 -20.49 -10.20
C VAL A 9 -3.17 -21.79 -9.86
N ASP A 10 -2.47 -21.84 -8.74
CA ASP A 10 -1.76 -23.00 -8.21
C ASP A 10 -2.68 -24.02 -7.50
N LEU A 11 -3.92 -23.67 -7.28
CA LEU A 11 -4.90 -24.53 -6.63
C LEU A 11 -5.56 -25.48 -7.64
N PRO A 12 -6.03 -26.68 -7.22
CA PRO A 12 -6.74 -27.61 -8.08
C PRO A 12 -7.94 -26.98 -8.83
N GLU A 13 -8.63 -26.05 -8.16
CA GLU A 13 -9.63 -25.16 -8.74
C GLU A 13 -9.17 -23.72 -8.50
N PRO A 14 -8.90 -22.95 -9.57
CA PRO A 14 -8.51 -21.55 -9.45
C PRO A 14 -9.56 -20.73 -8.71
N ILE A 15 -9.12 -19.82 -7.83
CA ILE A 15 -10.01 -19.00 -7.02
C ILE A 15 -9.68 -17.51 -7.23
N ASP A 16 -10.68 -16.76 -7.69
CA ASP A 16 -10.61 -15.30 -7.78
C ASP A 16 -10.91 -14.68 -6.42
N ILE A 17 -9.96 -13.90 -5.91
CA ILE A 17 -10.10 -13.10 -4.70
C ILE A 17 -10.19 -11.63 -5.10
N PRO A 18 -11.35 -10.99 -4.94
CA PRO A 18 -11.47 -9.56 -5.24
C PRO A 18 -10.55 -8.71 -4.34
N ALA A 19 -9.77 -7.82 -4.93
CA ALA A 19 -8.98 -6.84 -4.17
C ALA A 19 -9.93 -5.74 -3.61
N LYS A 20 -10.59 -6.05 -2.50
CA LYS A 20 -11.58 -5.19 -1.84
C LYS A 20 -11.37 -5.18 -0.32
N ALA A 21 -11.69 -4.05 0.31
CA ALA A 21 -11.51 -3.84 1.74
C ALA A 21 -12.16 -4.93 2.62
N PHE A 22 -13.32 -5.46 2.22
CA PHE A 22 -14.02 -6.50 2.98
C PHE A 22 -13.42 -7.91 2.83
N MET A 23 -12.40 -8.10 1.96
CA MET A 23 -11.63 -9.34 1.82
C MET A 23 -10.35 -9.33 2.64
N VAL A 24 -10.06 -8.25 3.36
CA VAL A 24 -8.86 -8.16 4.19
C VAL A 24 -8.98 -9.08 5.41
N GLY A 25 -8.00 -9.97 5.54
CA GLY A 25 -7.83 -10.86 6.70
C GLY A 25 -6.73 -10.38 7.63
N ASP A 26 -5.61 -11.11 7.68
CA ASP A 26 -4.46 -10.75 8.52
C ASP A 26 -3.77 -9.47 8.03
N THR A 27 -3.40 -8.62 8.98
CA THR A 27 -2.68 -7.35 8.74
C THR A 27 -1.36 -7.25 9.51
N ARG A 28 -0.87 -8.38 10.03
CA ARG A 28 0.44 -8.45 10.70
C ARG A 28 1.54 -8.48 9.64
N MET A 29 2.42 -7.52 9.67
CA MET A 29 3.56 -7.34 8.75
C MET A 29 3.20 -6.99 7.30
N CYS A 30 2.04 -7.40 6.78
CA CYS A 30 1.58 -7.14 5.43
C CYS A 30 0.05 -7.08 5.37
N SER A 31 -0.50 -6.71 4.22
CA SER A 31 -1.92 -6.83 3.94
C SER A 31 -2.20 -8.15 3.24
N CYS A 32 -3.10 -8.96 3.83
CA CYS A 32 -3.58 -10.21 3.26
C CYS A 32 -5.02 -10.10 2.81
N LEU A 33 -5.35 -10.69 1.67
CA LEU A 33 -6.73 -10.96 1.24
C LEU A 33 -7.08 -12.40 1.58
N GLU A 34 -8.34 -12.63 1.94
CA GLU A 34 -8.81 -13.96 2.35
C GLU A 34 -10.22 -14.20 1.81
N LYS A 35 -10.43 -15.36 1.18
CA LYS A 35 -11.72 -15.81 0.67
C LYS A 35 -11.80 -17.32 0.72
N ASP A 36 -12.85 -17.87 1.31
CA ASP A 36 -13.15 -19.31 1.35
C ASP A 36 -11.96 -20.15 1.89
N GLY A 37 -11.22 -19.61 2.88
CA GLY A 37 -10.03 -20.25 3.44
C GLY A 37 -8.75 -20.12 2.62
N VAL A 38 -8.81 -19.50 1.45
CA VAL A 38 -7.64 -19.20 0.60
C VAL A 38 -7.12 -17.81 0.91
N LYS A 39 -5.79 -17.68 1.03
CA LYS A 39 -5.09 -16.43 1.38
C LYS A 39 -4.13 -16.00 0.28
N VAL A 40 -4.00 -14.68 0.15
CA VAL A 40 -2.92 -14.03 -0.59
C VAL A 40 -2.32 -12.95 0.29
N GLY A 41 -1.04 -13.10 0.63
CA GLY A 41 -0.28 -12.15 1.45
C GLY A 41 0.50 -11.13 0.63
N THR A 42 0.98 -10.09 1.32
CA THR A 42 1.91 -9.07 0.81
C THR A 42 1.43 -8.37 -0.47
N ILE A 43 0.14 -8.04 -0.51
CA ILE A 43 -0.47 -7.45 -1.71
C ILE A 43 -0.17 -5.95 -1.87
N GLU A 44 0.24 -5.27 -0.80
CA GLU A 44 0.32 -3.81 -0.71
C GLU A 44 1.25 -3.19 -1.76
N HIS A 45 2.40 -3.78 -2.06
CA HIS A 45 3.36 -3.21 -3.03
C HIS A 45 2.85 -3.32 -4.47
N LEU A 46 2.25 -4.45 -4.84
CA LEU A 46 1.61 -4.63 -6.15
C LEU A 46 0.41 -3.70 -6.30
N MET A 47 -0.48 -3.66 -5.30
CA MET A 47 -1.65 -2.79 -5.31
C MET A 47 -1.25 -1.31 -5.35
N SER A 48 -0.15 -0.95 -4.67
CA SER A 48 0.44 0.38 -4.72
C SER A 48 0.91 0.74 -6.14
N ALA A 49 1.60 -0.16 -6.83
CA ALA A 49 2.04 0.05 -8.21
C ALA A 49 0.85 0.25 -9.17
N LEU A 50 -0.16 -0.61 -9.10
CA LEU A 50 -1.37 -0.52 -9.93
C LEU A 50 -2.12 0.80 -9.69
N CYS A 51 -2.35 1.15 -8.42
CA CYS A 51 -2.99 2.41 -8.05
C CYS A 51 -2.15 3.61 -8.47
N GLY A 52 -0.85 3.55 -8.24
CA GLY A 52 0.11 4.62 -8.56
C GLY A 52 0.21 4.92 -10.04
N LEU A 53 0.07 3.92 -10.89
CA LEU A 53 0.04 4.05 -12.34
C LEU A 53 -1.38 4.32 -12.90
N GLY A 54 -2.38 4.36 -12.04
CA GLY A 54 -3.75 4.65 -12.42
C GLY A 54 -4.46 3.50 -13.14
N ILE A 55 -4.03 2.25 -12.94
CA ILE A 55 -4.65 1.06 -13.53
C ILE A 55 -6.00 0.80 -12.84
N ASP A 56 -7.05 0.72 -13.63
CA ASP A 56 -8.41 0.48 -13.14
C ASP A 56 -8.83 -0.99 -13.28
N ASN A 57 -8.31 -1.68 -14.29
CA ASN A 57 -8.64 -3.07 -14.59
C ASN A 57 -7.38 -3.85 -14.96
N CYS A 58 -7.17 -4.98 -14.32
CA CYS A 58 -6.05 -5.88 -14.59
C CYS A 58 -6.39 -7.27 -14.07
N TRP A 59 -6.02 -8.32 -14.80
CA TRP A 59 -6.00 -9.69 -14.30
C TRP A 59 -4.67 -9.97 -13.63
N ILE A 60 -4.72 -10.61 -12.48
CA ILE A 60 -3.53 -10.93 -11.68
C ILE A 60 -3.58 -12.41 -11.36
N ASP A 61 -2.78 -13.21 -12.05
CA ASP A 61 -2.62 -14.63 -11.76
C ASP A 61 -1.43 -14.83 -10.83
N LEU A 62 -1.65 -15.58 -9.76
CA LEU A 62 -0.64 -15.85 -8.74
C LEU A 62 -0.54 -17.35 -8.49
N ASP A 63 0.65 -17.90 -8.63
CA ASP A 63 0.96 -19.33 -8.46
C ASP A 63 1.51 -19.67 -7.05
N ALA A 64 1.28 -18.79 -6.08
CA ALA A 64 1.76 -18.92 -4.70
C ALA A 64 0.82 -18.19 -3.72
N PRO A 65 0.89 -18.50 -2.40
CA PRO A 65 0.06 -17.84 -1.39
C PRO A 65 0.48 -16.40 -1.06
N GLU A 66 1.53 -15.87 -1.69
CA GLU A 66 2.08 -14.55 -1.39
C GLU A 66 2.59 -13.86 -2.66
N VAL A 67 2.31 -12.57 -2.81
CA VAL A 67 2.91 -11.75 -3.86
C VAL A 67 4.41 -11.60 -3.58
N PRO A 68 5.29 -11.76 -4.59
CA PRO A 68 6.73 -11.69 -4.35
C PRO A 68 7.15 -10.32 -3.85
N ILE A 69 8.04 -10.30 -2.85
CA ILE A 69 8.54 -9.07 -2.23
C ILE A 69 9.45 -8.28 -3.19
N LEU A 70 10.07 -8.95 -4.17
CA LEU A 70 11.06 -8.40 -5.10
C LEU A 70 12.19 -7.66 -4.36
N ASP A 71 12.39 -6.38 -4.64
CA ASP A 71 13.40 -5.55 -3.96
C ASP A 71 12.87 -4.84 -2.69
N GLY A 72 11.65 -5.20 -2.26
CA GLY A 72 10.99 -4.58 -1.09
C GLY A 72 10.30 -3.26 -1.37
N SER A 73 10.23 -2.82 -2.62
CA SER A 73 9.53 -1.61 -3.08
C SER A 73 8.48 -1.95 -4.14
N ALA A 74 7.75 -0.94 -4.61
CA ALA A 74 6.82 -1.09 -5.75
C ALA A 74 7.50 -0.88 -7.10
N ALA A 75 8.76 -0.42 -7.16
CA ALA A 75 9.43 -0.04 -8.39
C ALA A 75 9.57 -1.17 -9.42
N PRO A 76 9.86 -2.45 -9.06
CA PRO A 76 9.90 -3.52 -10.03
C PRO A 76 8.53 -3.77 -10.68
N PHE A 77 7.43 -3.69 -9.93
CA PHE A 77 6.08 -3.79 -10.50
C PHE A 77 5.77 -2.62 -11.44
N VAL A 78 6.13 -1.39 -11.06
CA VAL A 78 6.00 -0.20 -11.91
C VAL A 78 6.75 -0.41 -13.22
N PHE A 79 7.99 -0.90 -13.16
CA PHE A 79 8.80 -1.18 -14.35
C PHE A 79 8.14 -2.22 -15.27
N LEU A 80 7.65 -3.33 -14.72
CA LEU A 80 7.00 -4.39 -15.49
C LEU A 80 5.72 -3.90 -16.17
N ILE A 81 4.86 -3.18 -15.44
CA ILE A 81 3.60 -2.64 -15.97
C ILE A 81 3.88 -1.61 -17.07
N GLN A 82 4.80 -0.68 -16.85
CA GLN A 82 5.17 0.32 -17.87
C GLN A 82 5.81 -0.31 -19.10
N SER A 83 6.61 -1.38 -18.93
CA SER A 83 7.22 -2.10 -20.04
C SER A 83 6.19 -2.88 -20.86
N ALA A 84 5.13 -3.38 -20.26
CA ALA A 84 4.01 -4.02 -20.95
C ALA A 84 3.15 -3.01 -21.73
N GLY A 85 3.11 -1.77 -21.28
CA GLY A 85 2.25 -0.70 -21.79
C GLY A 85 0.96 -0.57 -21.00
N ILE A 86 0.36 0.62 -21.09
CA ILE A 86 -0.90 0.97 -20.42
C ILE A 86 -1.85 1.50 -21.48
N GLU A 87 -3.05 0.96 -21.58
CA GLU A 87 -4.04 1.36 -22.56
C GLU A 87 -5.19 2.15 -21.94
N GLU A 88 -5.59 3.23 -22.59
CA GLU A 88 -6.78 3.99 -22.23
C GLU A 88 -8.02 3.27 -22.72
N GLN A 89 -8.96 2.99 -21.83
CA GLN A 89 -10.22 2.33 -22.16
C GLN A 89 -11.30 3.34 -22.58
N ASN A 90 -12.21 2.91 -23.44
CA ASN A 90 -13.38 3.74 -23.82
C ASN A 90 -14.48 3.70 -22.73
N ALA A 91 -14.11 4.07 -21.51
CA ALA A 91 -15.00 4.11 -20.35
C ALA A 91 -14.57 5.26 -19.41
N PRO A 92 -15.50 5.95 -18.76
CA PRO A 92 -15.16 7.00 -17.81
C PRO A 92 -14.43 6.40 -16.59
N LYS A 93 -13.38 7.10 -16.14
CA LYS A 93 -12.69 6.76 -14.90
C LYS A 93 -13.50 7.26 -13.72
N LYS A 94 -13.77 6.35 -12.79
CA LYS A 94 -14.55 6.62 -11.58
C LYS A 94 -13.64 6.81 -10.38
N PHE A 95 -14.02 7.74 -9.50
CA PHE A 95 -13.33 8.04 -8.26
C PHE A 95 -14.32 8.05 -7.09
N ILE A 96 -13.85 7.68 -5.91
CA ILE A 96 -14.53 7.94 -4.64
C ILE A 96 -14.04 9.29 -4.13
N ARG A 97 -14.91 10.30 -4.11
CA ARG A 97 -14.62 11.61 -3.52
C ARG A 97 -15.11 11.65 -2.08
N VAL A 98 -14.17 11.84 -1.15
CA VAL A 98 -14.46 12.06 0.27
C VAL A 98 -15.18 13.39 0.45
N THR A 99 -16.29 13.39 1.18
CA THR A 99 -17.16 14.56 1.39
C THR A 99 -17.23 15.00 2.85
N ARG A 100 -16.85 14.12 3.79
CA ARG A 100 -16.82 14.39 5.24
C ARG A 100 -15.59 13.76 5.87
N PRO A 101 -15.09 14.33 6.97
CA PRO A 101 -14.01 13.70 7.72
C PRO A 101 -14.43 12.35 8.31
N ILE A 102 -13.55 11.36 8.20
CA ILE A 102 -13.65 10.06 8.87
C ILE A 102 -12.33 9.81 9.60
N GLU A 103 -12.39 9.46 10.87
CA GLU A 103 -11.20 9.19 11.69
C GLU A 103 -11.36 7.89 12.49
N VAL A 104 -10.28 7.13 12.58
CA VAL A 104 -10.17 5.96 13.46
C VAL A 104 -8.93 6.12 14.33
N ARG A 105 -9.06 5.77 15.61
CA ARG A 105 -7.98 5.82 16.60
C ARG A 105 -7.76 4.45 17.23
N ASP A 106 -6.49 4.17 17.55
CA ASP A 106 -6.07 3.02 18.34
C ASP A 106 -5.00 3.53 19.33
N GLY A 107 -5.46 3.95 20.53
CA GLY A 107 -4.65 4.66 21.51
C GLY A 107 -4.19 6.03 20.98
N ASP A 108 -2.87 6.22 20.91
CA ASP A 108 -2.22 7.42 20.40
C ASP A 108 -2.00 7.42 18.87
N LYS A 109 -2.31 6.29 18.22
CA LYS A 109 -2.25 6.14 16.77
C LYS A 109 -3.59 6.55 16.15
N TRP A 110 -3.53 7.14 14.96
CA TRP A 110 -4.75 7.50 14.25
C TRP A 110 -4.55 7.55 12.74
N ALA A 111 -5.64 7.34 12.01
CA ALA A 111 -5.75 7.59 10.58
C ALA A 111 -7.05 8.32 10.28
N ARG A 112 -7.01 9.24 9.30
CA ARG A 112 -8.11 10.13 8.99
C ARG A 112 -8.20 10.43 7.50
N PHE A 113 -9.42 10.45 6.99
CA PHE A 113 -9.75 11.09 5.71
C PHE A 113 -10.40 12.45 5.92
N GLU A 114 -10.09 13.37 5.03
CA GLU A 114 -10.71 14.69 4.94
C GLU A 114 -11.05 15.02 3.48
N PRO A 115 -12.09 15.85 3.23
CA PRO A 115 -12.32 16.39 1.89
C PRO A 115 -11.10 17.15 1.37
N TYR A 116 -10.75 16.87 0.11
CA TYR A 116 -9.65 17.53 -0.58
C TYR A 116 -9.88 17.45 -2.10
N ASP A 117 -9.49 18.49 -2.83
CA ASP A 117 -9.60 18.51 -4.29
C ASP A 117 -8.31 17.93 -4.91
N GLY A 118 -8.30 16.63 -5.05
CA GLY A 118 -7.16 15.78 -5.45
C GLY A 118 -7.02 14.61 -4.50
N PHE A 119 -5.86 13.95 -4.54
CA PHE A 119 -5.49 12.92 -3.57
C PHE A 119 -4.17 13.30 -2.92
N ARG A 120 -4.17 13.48 -1.61
CA ARG A 120 -2.97 13.81 -0.83
C ARG A 120 -2.82 12.84 0.33
N ILE A 121 -1.59 12.41 0.57
CA ILE A 121 -1.25 11.51 1.67
C ILE A 121 -0.22 12.19 2.56
N GLY A 122 -0.53 12.30 3.84
CA GLY A 122 0.39 12.71 4.90
C GLY A 122 0.60 11.57 5.90
N PHE A 123 1.84 11.18 6.13
CA PHE A 123 2.18 10.14 7.08
C PHE A 123 3.26 10.61 8.04
N THR A 124 3.10 10.30 9.33
CA THR A 124 4.10 10.55 10.36
C THR A 124 4.44 9.23 11.05
N VAL A 125 5.70 8.87 11.06
CA VAL A 125 6.27 7.78 11.87
C VAL A 125 6.89 8.36 13.13
N GLU A 126 6.97 7.56 14.19
CA GLU A 126 7.68 7.94 15.42
C GLU A 126 8.54 6.76 15.87
N PHE A 127 9.66 6.57 15.19
CA PHE A 127 10.66 5.60 15.60
C PHE A 127 11.72 6.30 16.46
N LYS A 128 12.01 5.73 17.63
CA LYS A 128 13.10 6.18 18.50
C LYS A 128 14.40 5.49 18.04
N HIS A 129 14.88 5.85 16.85
CA HIS A 129 16.06 5.25 16.26
C HIS A 129 17.00 6.32 15.68
N PRO A 130 18.34 6.25 15.94
CA PRO A 130 19.30 7.25 15.46
C PRO A 130 19.31 7.43 13.94
N ALA A 131 19.09 6.36 13.18
CA ALA A 131 19.05 6.39 11.72
C ALA A 131 17.75 7.01 11.15
N ILE A 132 16.73 7.28 11.99
CA ILE A 132 15.46 7.91 11.59
C ILE A 132 15.23 9.15 12.45
N PRO A 133 15.92 10.26 12.16
CA PRO A 133 15.75 11.50 12.95
C PRO A 133 14.34 12.08 12.76
N ALA A 134 13.86 12.80 13.77
CA ALA A 134 12.51 13.38 13.77
C ALA A 134 12.23 14.29 12.57
N SER A 135 13.27 14.94 12.00
CA SER A 135 13.16 15.75 10.79
C SER A 135 12.81 14.95 9.53
N LEU A 136 13.07 13.63 9.51
CA LEU A 136 12.80 12.71 8.40
C LEU A 136 11.69 11.71 8.70
N SER A 137 10.90 11.96 9.74
CA SER A 137 9.81 11.06 10.16
C SER A 137 8.44 11.46 9.63
N ARG A 138 8.36 12.47 8.76
CA ARG A 138 7.11 12.90 8.12
C ARG A 138 7.29 13.05 6.62
N ALA A 139 6.34 12.52 5.86
CA ALA A 139 6.20 12.76 4.43
C ALA A 139 4.78 13.24 4.11
N GLU A 140 4.66 14.15 3.15
CA GLU A 140 3.39 14.57 2.58
C GLU A 140 3.55 14.60 1.06
N VAL A 141 2.66 13.90 0.34
CA VAL A 141 2.71 13.72 -1.11
C VAL A 141 1.37 14.13 -1.71
N ASP A 142 1.39 15.11 -2.60
CA ASP A 142 0.28 15.36 -3.53
C ASP A 142 0.38 14.32 -4.66
N PHE A 143 -0.63 13.48 -4.77
CA PHE A 143 -0.58 12.30 -5.59
C PHE A 143 -0.83 12.64 -7.07
N SER A 144 0.12 12.27 -7.88
CA SER A 144 0.00 12.08 -9.32
C SER A 144 0.83 10.85 -9.70
N THR A 145 0.60 10.27 -10.86
CA THR A 145 1.42 9.15 -11.34
C THR A 145 2.90 9.51 -11.38
N GLU A 146 3.25 10.72 -11.83
CA GLU A 146 4.63 11.20 -11.87
C GLU A 146 5.22 11.34 -10.46
N ALA A 147 4.50 11.98 -9.53
CA ALA A 147 4.93 12.12 -8.14
C ALA A 147 5.11 10.75 -7.47
N TYR A 148 4.17 9.83 -7.69
CA TYR A 148 4.25 8.47 -7.16
C TYR A 148 5.51 7.75 -7.64
N VAL A 149 5.76 7.73 -8.95
CA VAL A 149 6.93 7.05 -9.54
C VAL A 149 8.22 7.66 -9.03
N ARG A 150 8.33 8.98 -8.97
CA ARG A 150 9.54 9.69 -8.56
C ARG A 150 9.80 9.64 -7.06
N GLU A 151 8.76 9.78 -6.23
CA GLU A 151 8.91 10.09 -4.81
C GLU A 151 8.55 8.94 -3.88
N VAL A 152 7.80 7.93 -4.36
CA VAL A 152 7.22 6.88 -3.50
C VAL A 152 7.61 5.49 -3.95
N SER A 153 7.47 5.16 -5.23
CA SER A 153 7.50 3.78 -5.73
C SER A 153 8.77 2.99 -5.39
N ARG A 154 9.92 3.68 -5.23
CA ARG A 154 11.23 3.06 -4.96
C ARG A 154 11.55 2.90 -3.47
N ALA A 155 10.68 3.37 -2.57
CA ALA A 155 10.91 3.26 -1.13
C ALA A 155 10.77 1.80 -0.68
N ARG A 156 11.85 1.25 -0.12
CA ARG A 156 11.90 -0.15 0.35
C ARG A 156 11.26 -0.30 1.71
N THR A 157 10.71 -1.49 1.95
CA THR A 157 10.33 -1.92 3.30
C THR A 157 11.53 -1.95 4.22
N PHE A 158 11.29 -1.96 5.53
CA PHE A 158 12.36 -1.87 6.51
C PHE A 158 12.06 -2.69 7.75
N GLY A 159 13.11 -3.08 8.46
CA GLY A 159 13.01 -3.79 9.73
C GLY A 159 14.22 -3.52 10.63
N PHE A 160 14.04 -3.86 11.90
CA PHE A 160 15.07 -3.74 12.92
C PHE A 160 15.64 -5.12 13.25
N MET A 161 16.97 -5.23 13.31
CA MET A 161 17.65 -6.50 13.61
C MET A 161 17.18 -7.13 14.92
N GLN A 162 16.89 -6.31 15.91
CA GLN A 162 16.40 -6.77 17.22
C GLN A 162 15.05 -7.52 17.12
N ASP A 163 14.25 -7.27 16.08
CA ASP A 163 12.93 -7.88 15.91
C ASP A 163 13.00 -9.17 15.05
N VAL A 164 14.12 -9.39 14.34
CA VAL A 164 14.26 -10.47 13.33
C VAL A 164 14.06 -11.85 13.95
N GLU A 165 14.68 -12.14 15.10
CA GLU A 165 14.56 -13.45 15.75
C GLU A 165 13.10 -13.70 16.18
N SER A 166 12.48 -12.72 16.84
CA SER A 166 11.09 -12.81 17.28
C SER A 166 10.10 -12.98 16.12
N LEU A 167 10.37 -12.33 14.98
CA LEU A 167 9.54 -12.48 13.78
C LEU A 167 9.70 -13.88 13.16
N ARG A 168 10.93 -14.39 13.08
CA ARG A 168 11.22 -15.73 12.55
C ARG A 168 10.60 -16.84 13.40
N ASP A 169 10.63 -16.70 14.72
CA ASP A 169 9.98 -17.63 15.64
C ASP A 169 8.47 -17.70 15.44
N GLN A 170 7.87 -16.63 14.97
CA GLN A 170 6.45 -16.56 14.60
C GLN A 170 6.18 -16.98 13.13
N GLY A 171 7.19 -17.43 12.38
CA GLY A 171 7.08 -17.79 10.96
C GLY A 171 6.90 -16.57 10.04
N LEU A 172 7.28 -15.37 10.50
CA LEU A 172 7.19 -14.12 9.74
C LEU A 172 8.57 -13.68 9.24
N ALA A 173 8.60 -12.84 8.19
CA ALA A 173 9.82 -12.28 7.59
C ALA A 173 10.88 -13.33 7.18
N LEU A 174 10.46 -14.54 6.83
CA LEU A 174 11.36 -15.64 6.50
C LEU A 174 12.23 -15.37 5.26
N GLY A 175 11.70 -14.62 4.29
CA GLY A 175 12.38 -14.20 3.08
C GLY A 175 13.12 -12.86 3.19
N GLY A 176 13.08 -12.21 4.36
CA GLY A 176 13.71 -10.89 4.56
C GLY A 176 15.24 -10.94 4.50
N SER A 177 15.81 -10.02 3.73
CA SER A 177 17.27 -9.89 3.52
C SER A 177 17.65 -8.43 3.26
N LEU A 178 18.97 -8.15 3.22
CA LEU A 178 19.48 -6.83 2.82
C LEU A 178 19.20 -6.48 1.34
N GLU A 179 18.79 -7.45 0.53
CA GLU A 179 18.45 -7.23 -0.88
C GLU A 179 17.02 -6.72 -1.06
N ASN A 180 16.13 -7.01 -0.10
CA ASN A 180 14.70 -6.68 -0.20
C ASN A 180 14.14 -5.88 0.99
N ALA A 181 14.99 -5.40 1.89
CA ALA A 181 14.59 -4.55 3.00
C ALA A 181 15.73 -3.63 3.43
N ILE A 182 15.37 -2.46 3.95
CA ILE A 182 16.30 -1.66 4.76
C ILE A 182 16.38 -2.33 6.13
N VAL A 183 17.55 -2.75 6.54
CA VAL A 183 17.79 -3.36 7.85
C VAL A 183 18.59 -2.41 8.71
N MET A 184 18.13 -2.17 9.93
CA MET A 184 18.78 -1.30 10.91
C MET A 184 19.20 -2.09 12.14
N ASP A 185 20.43 -1.88 12.59
CA ASP A 185 20.87 -2.29 13.94
C ASP A 185 20.45 -1.22 14.98
N GLU A 186 21.04 -1.19 16.15
CA GLU A 186 20.72 -0.20 17.20
C GLU A 186 21.12 1.24 16.83
N TYR A 187 21.99 1.45 15.84
CA TYR A 187 22.63 2.73 15.56
C TYR A 187 22.49 3.21 14.12
N ARG A 188 22.44 2.31 13.14
CA ARG A 188 22.61 2.65 11.72
C ARG A 188 21.85 1.70 10.77
N VAL A 189 21.78 2.12 9.51
CA VAL A 189 21.37 1.29 8.37
C VAL A 189 22.54 0.36 8.02
N LEU A 190 22.24 -0.93 7.83
CA LEU A 190 23.23 -1.98 7.52
C LEU A 190 23.43 -2.18 6.02
N ASN A 191 22.50 -1.75 5.19
CA ASN A 191 22.59 -1.86 3.73
C ASN A 191 23.78 -1.06 3.21
N SER A 192 24.69 -1.70 2.48
CA SER A 192 25.93 -1.08 1.96
C SER A 192 25.67 0.01 0.92
N ASP A 193 24.55 -0.08 0.19
CA ASP A 193 24.07 0.90 -0.80
C ASP A 193 23.36 2.11 -0.16
N GLY A 194 23.14 2.08 1.16
CA GLY A 194 22.48 3.14 1.91
C GLY A 194 21.00 3.25 1.62
N LEU A 195 20.45 4.46 1.76
CA LEU A 195 19.05 4.79 1.52
C LEU A 195 18.84 5.38 0.11
N ARG A 196 17.72 5.03 -0.51
CA ARG A 196 17.27 5.60 -1.81
C ARG A 196 16.69 7.01 -1.66
N TYR A 197 16.12 7.31 -0.48
CA TYR A 197 15.62 8.63 -0.07
C TYR A 197 16.08 8.88 1.37
N ALA A 198 16.38 10.12 1.71
CA ALA A 198 16.76 10.45 3.09
C ALA A 198 15.67 10.06 4.12
N ASP A 199 14.41 10.13 3.72
CA ASP A 199 13.21 9.80 4.48
C ASP A 199 12.54 8.50 4.02
N GLU A 200 13.33 7.52 3.53
CA GLU A 200 12.83 6.32 2.85
C GLU A 200 11.82 5.53 3.69
N CYS A 201 12.04 5.40 5.00
CA CYS A 201 11.12 4.66 5.88
C CYS A 201 9.71 5.25 5.91
N VAL A 202 9.56 6.57 5.97
CA VAL A 202 8.23 7.18 5.94
C VAL A 202 7.64 7.19 4.53
N ARG A 203 8.44 7.30 3.48
CA ARG A 203 7.96 7.15 2.09
C ARG A 203 7.45 5.74 1.82
N HIS A 204 8.09 4.71 2.40
CA HIS A 204 7.57 3.36 2.32
C HIS A 204 6.20 3.24 3.01
N LYS A 205 5.99 3.91 4.16
CA LYS A 205 4.66 3.97 4.78
C LYS A 205 3.61 4.66 3.89
N VAL A 206 4.01 5.65 3.09
CA VAL A 206 3.14 6.24 2.06
C VAL A 206 2.83 5.22 0.96
N LEU A 207 3.82 4.44 0.51
CA LEU A 207 3.65 3.35 -0.46
C LEU A 207 2.63 2.32 0.05
N ASP A 208 2.77 1.86 1.30
CA ASP A 208 1.84 0.95 1.95
C ASP A 208 0.40 1.51 1.97
N VAL A 209 0.25 2.79 2.33
CA VAL A 209 -1.06 3.47 2.32
C VAL A 209 -1.69 3.45 0.93
N VAL A 210 -0.93 3.76 -0.13
CA VAL A 210 -1.45 3.73 -1.51
C VAL A 210 -1.99 2.34 -1.86
N GLY A 211 -1.25 1.29 -1.51
CA GLY A 211 -1.66 -0.09 -1.76
C GLY A 211 -2.87 -0.53 -0.93
N ASP A 212 -2.87 -0.23 0.36
CA ASP A 212 -3.99 -0.57 1.25
C ASP A 212 -5.28 0.15 0.85
N LEU A 213 -5.19 1.43 0.49
CA LEU A 213 -6.33 2.24 0.09
C LEU A 213 -6.85 1.90 -1.32
N ALA A 214 -6.06 1.25 -2.17
CA ALA A 214 -6.51 0.72 -3.46
C ALA A 214 -7.65 -0.28 -3.30
N LEU A 215 -7.75 -0.94 -2.14
CA LEU A 215 -8.84 -1.85 -1.79
C LEU A 215 -10.22 -1.16 -1.63
N ALA A 216 -10.30 0.16 -1.70
CA ALA A 216 -11.58 0.87 -1.91
C ALA A 216 -12.29 0.41 -3.20
N GLY A 217 -11.52 -0.12 -4.15
CA GLY A 217 -11.99 -0.61 -5.44
C GLY A 217 -12.23 0.48 -6.49
N LEU A 218 -12.02 1.72 -6.16
CA LEU A 218 -11.93 2.89 -7.03
C LEU A 218 -10.87 3.82 -6.45
N PRO A 219 -10.13 4.58 -7.27
CA PRO A 219 -9.20 5.57 -6.77
C PRO A 219 -9.92 6.65 -5.94
N LEU A 220 -9.20 7.18 -4.95
CA LEU A 220 -9.72 8.12 -3.97
C LEU A 220 -9.39 9.56 -4.36
N LEU A 221 -10.31 10.47 -4.05
CA LEU A 221 -10.09 11.91 -3.97
C LEU A 221 -10.37 12.37 -2.54
N GLY A 222 -9.35 12.87 -1.88
CA GLY A 222 -9.40 13.28 -0.49
C GLY A 222 -7.99 13.43 0.09
N LEU A 223 -7.90 13.93 1.30
CA LEU A 223 -6.67 13.98 2.08
C LEU A 223 -6.68 12.85 3.09
N TYR A 224 -5.69 11.97 2.99
CA TYR A 224 -5.41 10.96 4.00
C TYR A 224 -4.28 11.43 4.91
N ARG A 225 -4.45 11.30 6.22
CA ARG A 225 -3.40 11.53 7.20
C ARG A 225 -3.34 10.41 8.22
N SER A 226 -2.13 10.03 8.62
CA SER A 226 -1.91 9.04 9.66
C SER A 226 -0.70 9.39 10.53
N VAL A 227 -0.83 9.11 11.82
CA VAL A 227 0.26 9.19 12.79
C VAL A 227 0.42 7.81 13.42
N ARG A 228 1.64 7.25 13.31
CA ARG A 228 2.02 5.93 13.84
C ARG A 228 1.11 4.78 13.36
N GLY A 229 0.47 4.96 12.20
CA GLY A 229 -0.40 3.95 11.60
C GLY A 229 0.37 2.77 11.01
N GLY A 230 -0.39 1.86 10.44
CA GLY A 230 0.07 0.67 9.71
C GLY A 230 -1.13 0.02 9.05
N HIS A 231 -0.96 -1.16 8.42
CA HIS A 231 -1.99 -1.84 7.65
C HIS A 231 -3.32 -1.95 8.40
N LYS A 232 -3.31 -2.41 9.66
CA LYS A 232 -4.53 -2.51 10.49
C LYS A 232 -5.32 -1.19 10.52
N LEU A 233 -4.64 -0.07 10.74
CA LEU A 233 -5.30 1.23 10.88
C LEU A 233 -5.72 1.81 9.52
N ASN A 234 -4.91 1.57 8.47
CA ASN A 234 -5.26 1.94 7.10
C ASN A 234 -6.56 1.26 6.67
N HIS A 235 -6.68 -0.06 6.90
CA HIS A 235 -7.88 -0.81 6.59
C HIS A 235 -9.07 -0.44 7.47
N ALA A 236 -8.84 -0.16 8.75
CA ALA A 236 -9.90 0.26 9.65
C ALA A 236 -10.54 1.58 9.23
N VAL A 237 -9.74 2.60 8.87
CA VAL A 237 -10.28 3.89 8.40
C VAL A 237 -10.90 3.78 7.01
N LEU A 238 -10.36 2.92 6.13
CA LEU A 238 -10.98 2.64 4.83
C LEU A 238 -12.34 1.97 4.99
N THR A 239 -12.43 0.96 5.86
CA THR A 239 -13.71 0.28 6.18
C THR A 239 -14.72 1.26 6.77
N ALA A 240 -14.29 2.13 7.68
CA ALA A 240 -15.16 3.16 8.26
C ALA A 240 -15.66 4.15 7.19
N LEU A 241 -14.78 4.58 6.28
CA LEU A 241 -15.18 5.43 5.15
C LEU A 241 -16.22 4.72 4.28
N MET A 242 -15.96 3.47 3.87
CA MET A 242 -16.85 2.73 2.96
C MET A 242 -18.21 2.42 3.60
N ALA A 243 -18.26 2.25 4.92
CA ALA A 243 -19.49 2.01 5.69
C ALA A 243 -20.38 3.26 5.78
N ASP A 244 -19.80 4.45 5.87
CA ASP A 244 -20.58 5.71 5.91
C ASP A 244 -20.87 6.24 4.51
N ARG A 245 -22.03 5.88 3.96
CA ARG A 245 -22.49 6.29 2.63
C ARG A 245 -22.67 7.81 2.45
N HIS A 246 -22.68 8.57 3.52
CA HIS A 246 -22.76 10.02 3.48
C HIS A 246 -21.38 10.70 3.46
N ALA A 247 -20.33 9.94 3.72
CA ALA A 247 -18.95 10.45 3.78
C ALA A 247 -18.26 10.49 2.41
N TRP A 248 -18.87 9.93 1.37
CA TRP A 248 -18.29 9.90 0.04
C TRP A 248 -19.34 9.84 -1.08
N ARG A 249 -18.91 10.12 -2.29
CA ARG A 249 -19.70 9.94 -3.51
C ARG A 249 -18.80 9.51 -4.66
N VAL A 250 -19.39 8.84 -5.65
CA VAL A 250 -18.71 8.52 -6.91
C VAL A 250 -18.75 9.74 -7.83
N VAL A 251 -17.63 10.05 -8.46
CA VAL A 251 -17.48 11.07 -9.52
C VAL A 251 -16.75 10.46 -10.70
N GLU A 252 -16.96 11.00 -11.90
CA GLU A 252 -16.32 10.55 -13.15
C GLU A 252 -15.39 11.65 -13.66
N ILE A 253 -14.12 11.31 -13.92
CA ILE A 253 -13.09 12.25 -14.38
C ILE A 253 -12.14 11.50 -15.33
N GLY A 254 -12.10 11.93 -16.61
CA GLY A 254 -11.22 11.30 -17.60
C GLY A 254 -11.66 9.89 -18.01
N ARG A 255 -10.69 9.07 -18.45
CA ARG A 255 -10.91 7.69 -18.93
C ARG A 255 -10.19 6.66 -18.06
N ALA A 256 -10.75 5.45 -18.00
CA ALA A 256 -10.16 4.32 -17.30
C ALA A 256 -8.95 3.75 -18.06
N HIS A 257 -8.06 3.04 -17.34
CA HIS A 257 -6.84 2.44 -17.87
C HIS A 257 -6.75 0.94 -17.53
N VAL A 258 -6.12 0.19 -18.43
CA VAL A 258 -5.77 -1.22 -18.28
C VAL A 258 -4.31 -1.46 -18.64
#